data_63934f30f75afae574778cd5ea0d8962
#
_entry.id   63934f30f75afae574778cd5ea0d8962
#
_cell.length_a   1.000
_cell.length_b   1.000
_cell.length_c   1.000
_cell.angle_alpha   90.00
_cell.angle_beta   90.00
_cell.angle_gamma   90.00
#
_symmetry.space_group_name_H-M   'P 1'
#
loop_
_entity.id
_entity.type
_entity.pdbx_description
1 polymer ?
#
loop_
_entity_poly.entity_id
_entity_poly.type
_entity_poly.pdbx_seq_one_letter_code
_entity_poly.pdbx_strand_id
1 'polypeptide(L)'
;TIIENAAKEPHVVDVANFLNSMGAKIRGAGTDVIRIKGVEKFGDCQYSIIPDQIEAGTFMTAAVATKGDIMIKNVIPKHLEAISAKLIEIGAEVVEFDDAVRVSATKRLESTNIKTLPYPGFPTDMQPQMAVTLALSNGTSVISESIFENRFRYVDELTKMGATIQVDGRTAIISGVEGFTGADVHAPDLRAGAALVIAGLSAKGFTTVSDIGYIYRGYEQFEQKLKQLGGEIQLVNNEKEVTKFKLKIG
;
A
#
# COMPACT_ATOMS: atom_id res chain seq x y z
N THR A 1 27.74 -17.66 -3.46
CA THR A 1 27.13 -16.48 -4.10
C THR A 1 27.23 -15.27 -3.18
N ILE A 2 27.61 -14.14 -3.75
CA ILE A 2 27.61 -12.84 -3.07
C ILE A 2 26.67 -11.93 -3.88
N ILE A 3 25.72 -11.31 -3.19
CA ILE A 3 24.82 -10.30 -3.74
C ILE A 3 25.24 -8.96 -3.16
N GLU A 4 25.70 -8.04 -3.99
CA GLU A 4 26.04 -6.67 -3.62
C GLU A 4 24.91 -5.73 -4.00
N ASN A 5 24.79 -4.60 -3.30
CA ASN A 5 23.66 -3.68 -3.43
C ASN A 5 22.31 -4.39 -3.24
N ALA A 6 22.26 -5.29 -2.26
CA ALA A 6 21.07 -6.08 -1.96
C ALA A 6 19.96 -5.23 -1.36
N ALA A 7 18.72 -5.63 -1.63
CA ALA A 7 17.54 -5.09 -0.97
C ALA A 7 17.57 -5.40 0.54
N LYS A 8 17.14 -4.43 1.34
CA LYS A 8 17.20 -4.49 2.82
C LYS A 8 15.83 -4.66 3.48
N GLU A 9 14.80 -4.80 2.66
CA GLU A 9 13.42 -4.88 3.09
C GLU A 9 13.20 -6.06 4.04
N PRO A 10 12.29 -5.92 5.03
CA PRO A 10 12.01 -6.95 6.03
C PRO A 10 11.70 -8.32 5.45
N HIS A 11 10.96 -8.38 4.33
CA HIS A 11 10.63 -9.64 3.67
C HIS A 11 11.86 -10.35 3.06
N VAL A 12 12.91 -9.63 2.69
CA VAL A 12 14.19 -10.23 2.24
C VAL A 12 14.90 -10.87 3.42
N VAL A 13 14.89 -10.22 4.59
CA VAL A 13 15.43 -10.78 5.84
C VAL A 13 14.63 -12.01 6.25
N ASP A 14 13.31 -11.96 6.13
CA ASP A 14 12.41 -13.06 6.48
C ASP A 14 12.66 -14.30 5.61
N VAL A 15 12.81 -14.13 4.29
CA VAL A 15 13.19 -15.22 3.37
C VAL A 15 14.53 -15.83 3.76
N ALA A 16 15.52 -15.01 4.10
CA ALA A 16 16.83 -15.51 4.54
C ALA A 16 16.75 -16.30 5.84
N ASN A 17 15.94 -15.83 6.80
CA ASN A 17 15.68 -16.52 8.07
C ASN A 17 14.94 -17.85 7.84
N PHE A 18 13.90 -17.85 7.00
CA PHE A 18 13.19 -19.06 6.62
C PHE A 18 14.12 -20.11 6.00
N LEU A 19 14.93 -19.71 5.00
CA LEU A 19 15.87 -20.63 4.36
C LEU A 19 16.95 -21.11 5.34
N ASN A 20 17.46 -20.24 6.24
CA ASN A 20 18.40 -20.63 7.26
C ASN A 20 17.81 -21.64 8.26
N SER A 21 16.51 -21.54 8.59
CA SER A 21 15.84 -22.53 9.44
C SER A 21 15.73 -23.90 8.75
N MET A 22 15.76 -23.94 7.43
CA MET A 22 15.85 -25.16 6.63
C MET A 22 17.28 -25.67 6.43
N GLY A 23 18.30 -25.00 6.99
CA GLY A 23 19.70 -25.39 6.91
C GLY A 23 20.52 -24.65 5.87
N ALA A 24 20.00 -23.59 5.23
CA ALA A 24 20.79 -22.69 4.39
C ALA A 24 21.88 -21.97 5.21
N LYS A 25 22.84 -21.40 4.50
CA LYS A 25 23.95 -20.63 5.10
C LYS A 25 23.98 -19.23 4.49
N ILE A 26 23.00 -18.39 4.87
CA ILE A 26 22.82 -17.03 4.39
C ILE A 26 23.18 -16.07 5.51
N ARG A 27 24.03 -15.07 5.21
CA ARG A 27 24.45 -14.02 6.13
C ARG A 27 24.37 -12.66 5.47
N GLY A 28 24.13 -11.60 6.26
CA GLY A 28 24.09 -10.22 5.80
C GLY A 28 22.74 -9.79 5.21
N ALA A 29 21.67 -10.59 5.32
CA ALA A 29 20.33 -10.13 5.00
C ALA A 29 19.96 -8.91 5.85
N GLY A 30 19.32 -7.89 5.23
CA GLY A 30 19.09 -6.59 5.85
C GLY A 30 20.25 -5.59 5.72
N THR A 31 21.36 -6.01 5.11
CA THR A 31 22.46 -5.14 4.72
C THR A 31 22.62 -5.11 3.20
N ASP A 32 23.50 -4.27 2.69
CA ASP A 32 23.77 -4.15 1.25
C ASP A 32 24.58 -5.31 0.65
N VAL A 33 25.06 -6.25 1.50
CA VAL A 33 25.81 -7.43 1.01
C VAL A 33 25.29 -8.70 1.63
N ILE A 34 24.68 -9.56 0.82
CA ILE A 34 24.23 -10.90 1.23
C ILE A 34 25.22 -11.95 0.74
N ARG A 35 25.67 -12.81 1.65
CA ARG A 35 26.56 -13.94 1.34
C ARG A 35 25.84 -15.25 1.56
N ILE A 36 25.82 -16.09 0.54
CA ILE A 36 25.17 -17.40 0.52
C ILE A 36 26.23 -18.46 0.26
N LYS A 37 26.40 -19.36 1.22
CA LYS A 37 27.17 -20.58 1.02
C LYS A 37 26.20 -21.70 0.62
N GLY A 38 26.41 -22.32 -0.53
CA GLY A 38 25.58 -23.42 -1.02
C GLY A 38 25.56 -24.59 -0.04
N VAL A 39 24.44 -25.31 -0.04
CA VAL A 39 24.22 -26.55 0.72
C VAL A 39 23.71 -27.63 -0.23
N GLU A 40 23.96 -28.92 0.08
CA GLU A 40 23.54 -30.02 -0.76
C GLU A 40 22.03 -30.26 -0.73
N LYS A 41 21.39 -30.03 0.43
CA LYS A 41 19.95 -30.20 0.63
C LYS A 41 19.43 -29.31 1.74
N PHE A 42 18.15 -29.04 1.69
CA PHE A 42 17.39 -28.42 2.79
C PHE A 42 16.76 -29.49 3.68
N GLY A 43 16.58 -29.16 4.95
CA GLY A 43 15.76 -29.91 5.90
C GLY A 43 14.35 -29.37 5.97
N ASP A 44 13.50 -30.03 6.73
CA ASP A 44 12.16 -29.55 7.06
C ASP A 44 12.23 -28.49 8.16
N CYS A 45 11.28 -27.54 8.15
CA CYS A 45 11.12 -26.56 9.21
C CYS A 45 9.66 -26.17 9.40
N GLN A 46 9.37 -25.68 10.60
CA GLN A 46 8.15 -24.94 10.88
C GLN A 46 8.53 -23.46 11.05
N TYR A 47 7.87 -22.59 10.31
CA TYR A 47 8.22 -21.18 10.25
C TYR A 47 6.96 -20.30 10.18
N SER A 48 6.95 -19.20 10.92
CA SER A 48 5.91 -18.17 10.83
C SER A 48 6.44 -16.99 10.03
N ILE A 49 5.78 -16.70 8.92
CA ILE A 49 6.11 -15.56 8.06
C ILE A 49 5.76 -14.26 8.79
N ILE A 50 6.57 -13.23 8.61
CA ILE A 50 6.27 -11.89 9.16
C ILE A 50 5.02 -11.30 8.51
N PRO A 51 4.30 -10.40 9.23
CA PRO A 51 3.16 -9.66 8.68
C PRO A 51 3.56 -8.79 7.49
N ASP A 52 2.65 -8.67 6.51
CA ASP A 52 2.86 -7.82 5.32
C ASP A 52 2.70 -6.34 5.70
N GLN A 53 3.81 -5.60 5.68
CA GLN A 53 3.85 -4.16 5.95
C GLN A 53 3.06 -3.34 4.91
N ILE A 54 2.97 -3.83 3.67
CA ILE A 54 2.27 -3.09 2.60
C ILE A 54 0.76 -3.29 2.72
N GLU A 55 0.31 -4.49 3.06
CA GLU A 55 -1.11 -4.70 3.38
C GLU A 55 -1.51 -3.83 4.57
N ALA A 56 -0.74 -3.85 5.67
CA ALA A 56 -1.00 -3.03 6.84
C ALA A 56 -1.03 -1.54 6.49
N GLY A 57 -0.03 -1.02 5.77
CA GLY A 57 0.03 0.37 5.31
C GLY A 57 -1.15 0.74 4.40
N THR A 58 -1.63 -0.19 3.57
CA THR A 58 -2.80 0.02 2.72
C THR A 58 -4.07 0.23 3.56
N PHE A 59 -4.28 -0.54 4.62
CA PHE A 59 -5.40 -0.32 5.55
C PHE A 59 -5.22 0.97 6.37
N MET A 60 -3.98 1.34 6.75
CA MET A 60 -3.71 2.64 7.39
C MET A 60 -4.14 3.80 6.48
N THR A 61 -3.73 3.78 5.21
CA THR A 61 -4.13 4.82 4.23
C THR A 61 -5.63 4.80 3.94
N ALA A 62 -6.26 3.62 3.91
CA ALA A 62 -7.71 3.51 3.74
C ALA A 62 -8.46 4.22 4.89
N ALA A 63 -8.06 3.98 6.15
CA ALA A 63 -8.65 4.65 7.30
C ALA A 63 -8.49 6.17 7.21
N VAL A 64 -7.30 6.64 6.87
CA VAL A 64 -7.00 8.08 6.79
C VAL A 64 -7.78 8.75 5.66
N ALA A 65 -7.83 8.13 4.47
CA ALA A 65 -8.55 8.67 3.31
C ALA A 65 -10.08 8.73 3.53
N THR A 66 -10.62 7.80 4.30
CA THR A 66 -12.07 7.72 4.60
C THR A 66 -12.45 8.41 5.93
N LYS A 67 -11.50 9.05 6.60
CA LYS A 67 -11.68 9.67 7.93
C LYS A 67 -12.17 8.67 8.98
N GLY A 68 -11.66 7.44 8.90
CA GLY A 68 -11.97 6.35 9.80
C GLY A 68 -11.03 6.27 11.01
N ASP A 69 -11.26 5.27 11.84
CA ASP A 69 -10.46 4.92 13.02
C ASP A 69 -10.39 3.40 13.11
N ILE A 70 -9.20 2.85 12.91
CA ILE A 70 -9.00 1.40 12.92
C ILE A 70 -7.79 0.99 13.77
N MET A 71 -7.85 -0.23 14.29
CA MET A 71 -6.74 -0.93 14.93
C MET A 71 -6.27 -2.08 14.04
N ILE A 72 -5.02 -2.04 13.61
CA ILE A 72 -4.38 -3.10 12.83
C ILE A 72 -3.50 -3.92 13.77
N LYS A 73 -3.82 -5.19 13.93
CA LYS A 73 -3.15 -6.13 14.84
C LYS A 73 -2.24 -7.09 14.08
N ASN A 74 -1.37 -7.78 14.82
CA ASN A 74 -0.39 -8.70 14.25
C ASN A 74 0.49 -8.01 13.21
N VAL A 75 1.05 -6.87 13.55
CA VAL A 75 2.00 -6.12 12.73
C VAL A 75 3.29 -5.89 13.51
N ILE A 76 4.34 -5.54 12.80
CA ILE A 76 5.59 -5.10 13.40
C ILE A 76 5.68 -3.59 13.17
N PRO A 77 5.37 -2.73 14.16
CA PRO A 77 5.30 -1.28 13.98
C PRO A 77 6.57 -0.69 13.38
N LYS A 78 7.73 -1.23 13.75
CA LYS A 78 9.02 -0.82 13.19
C LYS A 78 9.11 -0.96 11.66
N HIS A 79 8.40 -1.90 11.06
CA HIS A 79 8.34 -2.05 9.60
C HIS A 79 7.46 -0.98 8.93
N LEU A 80 6.62 -0.30 9.70
CA LEU A 80 5.68 0.72 9.26
C LEU A 80 6.19 2.16 9.48
N GLU A 81 7.37 2.36 10.10
CA GLU A 81 7.88 3.69 10.51
C GLU A 81 7.79 4.76 9.41
N ALA A 82 8.22 4.43 8.19
CA ALA A 82 8.20 5.39 7.09
C ALA A 82 6.76 5.77 6.66
N ILE A 83 5.82 4.84 6.78
CA ILE A 83 4.40 5.04 6.47
C ILE A 83 3.76 5.84 7.60
N SER A 84 3.94 5.41 8.85
CA SER A 84 3.45 6.09 10.06
C SER A 84 3.91 7.55 10.10
N ALA A 85 5.20 7.79 9.85
CA ALA A 85 5.77 9.13 9.86
C ALA A 85 5.08 10.06 8.83
N LYS A 86 4.81 9.57 7.61
CA LYS A 86 4.11 10.36 6.58
C LYS A 86 2.64 10.58 6.89
N LEU A 87 1.96 9.62 7.48
CA LEU A 87 0.58 9.79 7.94
C LEU A 87 0.47 10.80 9.08
N ILE A 88 1.40 10.78 10.05
CA ILE A 88 1.48 11.78 11.12
C ILE A 88 1.76 13.17 10.53
N GLU A 89 2.70 13.28 9.59
CA GLU A 89 3.08 14.55 8.96
C GLU A 89 1.90 15.24 8.28
N ILE A 90 0.98 14.47 7.68
CA ILE A 90 -0.24 15.02 7.06
C ILE A 90 -1.40 15.23 8.04
N GLY A 91 -1.21 14.94 9.33
CA GLY A 91 -2.16 15.23 10.39
C GLY A 91 -3.05 14.06 10.81
N ALA A 92 -2.74 12.82 10.43
CA ALA A 92 -3.36 11.63 10.99
C ALA A 92 -2.80 11.36 12.40
N GLU A 93 -3.61 10.74 13.25
CA GLU A 93 -3.16 10.20 14.53
C GLU A 93 -2.73 8.74 14.34
N VAL A 94 -1.50 8.42 14.72
CA VAL A 94 -0.95 7.05 14.69
C VAL A 94 -0.42 6.72 16.06
N VAL A 95 -0.93 5.64 16.66
CA VAL A 95 -0.50 5.14 17.98
C VAL A 95 0.01 3.72 17.79
N GLU A 96 1.28 3.52 18.17
CA GLU A 96 1.96 2.22 18.06
C GLU A 96 1.87 1.47 19.40
N PHE A 97 1.65 0.17 19.32
CA PHE A 97 1.68 -0.81 20.41
C PHE A 97 2.73 -1.87 20.07
N ASP A 98 2.91 -2.88 20.92
CA ASP A 98 3.94 -3.91 20.72
C ASP A 98 3.76 -4.67 19.38
N ASP A 99 2.51 -5.04 19.06
CA ASP A 99 2.16 -5.82 17.86
C ASP A 99 0.97 -5.25 17.09
N ALA A 100 0.64 -3.98 17.32
CA ALA A 100 -0.50 -3.32 16.69
C ALA A 100 -0.24 -1.83 16.43
N VAL A 101 -1.00 -1.27 15.49
CA VAL A 101 -1.02 0.17 15.22
C VAL A 101 -2.48 0.62 15.11
N ARG A 102 -2.86 1.66 15.88
CA ARG A 102 -4.11 2.38 15.68
C ARG A 102 -3.86 3.58 14.80
N VAL A 103 -4.72 3.78 13.82
CA VAL A 103 -4.66 4.94 12.94
C VAL A 103 -6.02 5.58 12.81
N SER A 104 -6.08 6.91 12.92
CA SER A 104 -7.31 7.67 12.76
C SER A 104 -7.07 9.02 12.10
N ALA A 105 -8.11 9.54 11.42
CA ALA A 105 -8.14 10.89 10.90
C ALA A 105 -9.55 11.46 11.04
N THR A 106 -9.67 12.60 11.73
CA THR A 106 -10.97 13.27 11.95
C THR A 106 -11.08 14.59 11.20
N LYS A 107 -9.96 15.13 10.73
CA LYS A 107 -9.88 16.43 10.03
C LYS A 107 -9.40 16.22 8.61
N ARG A 108 -9.52 17.25 7.80
CA ARG A 108 -8.89 17.28 6.49
C ARG A 108 -7.37 17.27 6.67
N LEU A 109 -6.71 16.47 5.84
CA LEU A 109 -5.27 16.27 5.90
C LEU A 109 -4.51 17.45 5.27
N GLU A 110 -3.27 17.60 5.63
CA GLU A 110 -2.35 18.59 5.06
C GLU A 110 -1.48 17.95 3.96
N SER A 111 -0.93 18.80 3.08
CA SER A 111 -0.03 18.32 2.03
C SER A 111 1.35 17.95 2.57
N THR A 112 2.04 17.03 1.90
CA THR A 112 3.45 16.71 2.15
C THR A 112 4.15 16.27 0.87
N ASN A 113 5.48 16.20 0.93
CA ASN A 113 6.30 15.66 -0.13
C ASN A 113 6.79 14.26 0.22
N ILE A 114 6.71 13.35 -0.75
CA ILE A 114 7.15 11.97 -0.61
C ILE A 114 8.21 11.67 -1.67
N LYS A 115 9.27 10.99 -1.26
CA LYS A 115 10.23 10.37 -2.16
C LYS A 115 10.31 8.90 -1.84
N THR A 116 10.04 8.05 -2.81
CA THR A 116 10.23 6.61 -2.63
C THR A 116 11.71 6.28 -2.57
N LEU A 117 12.09 5.43 -1.63
CA LEU A 117 13.48 5.03 -1.40
C LEU A 117 13.52 3.56 -0.97
N PRO A 118 14.66 2.85 -1.19
CA PRO A 118 14.87 1.55 -0.57
C PRO A 118 14.68 1.61 0.95
N TYR A 119 14.27 0.49 1.53
CA TYR A 119 14.09 0.38 2.99
C TYR A 119 15.36 0.83 3.75
N PRO A 120 15.21 1.63 4.83
CA PRO A 120 13.98 1.99 5.55
C PRO A 120 13.27 3.27 5.04
N GLY A 121 13.52 3.70 3.80
CA GLY A 121 12.79 4.82 3.21
C GLY A 121 11.33 4.50 2.87
N PHE A 122 10.60 5.49 2.34
CA PHE A 122 9.19 5.30 1.98
C PHE A 122 9.05 4.30 0.82
N PRO A 123 8.29 3.20 1.01
CA PRO A 123 8.24 2.11 0.03
C PRO A 123 7.46 2.52 -1.23
N THR A 124 8.01 2.18 -2.41
CA THR A 124 7.34 2.39 -3.69
C THR A 124 5.96 1.71 -3.77
N ASP A 125 5.77 0.59 -3.05
CA ASP A 125 4.51 -0.14 -3.02
C ASP A 125 3.39 0.58 -2.25
N MET A 126 3.72 1.61 -1.47
CA MET A 126 2.74 2.50 -0.82
C MET A 126 2.49 3.80 -1.59
N GLN A 127 3.21 4.03 -2.69
CA GLN A 127 3.12 5.26 -3.45
C GLN A 127 1.71 5.51 -4.03
N PRO A 128 1.00 4.55 -4.66
CA PRO A 128 -0.34 4.78 -5.19
C PRO A 128 -1.38 5.07 -4.08
N GLN A 129 -1.35 4.34 -2.97
CA GLN A 129 -2.28 4.52 -1.85
C GLN A 129 -2.08 5.91 -1.22
N MET A 130 -0.83 6.31 -1.07
CA MET A 130 -0.52 7.63 -0.52
C MET A 130 -0.90 8.76 -1.49
N ALA A 131 -0.80 8.55 -2.81
CA ALA A 131 -1.27 9.52 -3.79
C ALA A 131 -2.78 9.78 -3.67
N VAL A 132 -3.58 8.75 -3.43
CA VAL A 132 -5.03 8.88 -3.14
C VAL A 132 -5.26 9.74 -1.90
N THR A 133 -4.54 9.45 -0.82
CA THR A 133 -4.66 10.20 0.44
C THR A 133 -4.26 11.67 0.27
N LEU A 134 -3.16 11.94 -0.44
CA LEU A 134 -2.70 13.29 -0.72
C LEU A 134 -3.62 14.06 -1.67
N ALA A 135 -4.30 13.38 -2.60
CA ALA A 135 -5.30 14.02 -3.45
C ALA A 135 -6.54 14.51 -2.67
N LEU A 136 -6.76 14.01 -1.44
CA LEU A 136 -7.82 14.46 -0.53
C LEU A 136 -7.31 15.46 0.53
N SER A 137 -6.03 15.83 0.50
CA SER A 137 -5.41 16.77 1.45
C SER A 137 -5.64 18.24 1.06
N ASN A 138 -5.29 19.16 1.98
CA ASN A 138 -5.17 20.59 1.65
C ASN A 138 -3.86 20.86 0.90
N GLY A 139 -3.89 21.81 -0.03
CA GLY A 139 -2.69 22.30 -0.69
C GLY A 139 -2.15 21.38 -1.79
N THR A 140 -0.86 21.46 -2.04
CA THR A 140 -0.18 20.73 -3.12
C THR A 140 0.90 19.83 -2.55
N SER A 141 0.90 18.58 -2.97
CA SER A 141 1.88 17.56 -2.59
C SER A 141 2.72 17.15 -3.79
N VAL A 142 3.93 16.69 -3.54
CA VAL A 142 4.81 16.17 -4.58
C VAL A 142 5.24 14.74 -4.23
N ILE A 143 5.08 13.83 -5.16
CA ILE A 143 5.62 12.47 -5.06
C ILE A 143 6.71 12.27 -6.10
N SER A 144 7.92 11.95 -5.63
CA SER A 144 9.05 11.59 -6.49
C SER A 144 9.30 10.08 -6.39
N GLU A 145 9.12 9.37 -7.52
CA GLU A 145 9.33 7.93 -7.62
C GLU A 145 10.77 7.64 -8.06
N SER A 146 11.56 7.03 -7.20
CA SER A 146 12.97 6.76 -7.50
C SER A 146 13.30 5.27 -7.72
N ILE A 147 12.35 4.39 -7.47
CA ILE A 147 12.54 2.93 -7.49
C ILE A 147 11.94 2.31 -8.75
N PHE A 148 10.65 2.54 -9.00
CA PHE A 148 9.90 1.84 -10.01
C PHE A 148 9.62 2.71 -11.23
N GLU A 149 9.81 2.18 -12.43
CA GLU A 149 9.48 2.88 -13.67
C GLU A 149 7.98 2.79 -13.97
N ASN A 150 7.42 3.85 -14.57
CA ASN A 150 5.99 3.93 -14.94
C ASN A 150 5.02 3.64 -13.78
N ARG A 151 5.34 4.09 -12.56
CA ARG A 151 4.50 3.83 -11.38
C ARG A 151 3.19 4.61 -11.38
N PHE A 152 3.07 5.70 -12.13
CA PHE A 152 1.91 6.61 -12.14
C PHE A 152 0.76 6.20 -13.06
N ARG A 153 0.69 4.95 -13.47
CA ARG A 153 -0.37 4.43 -14.38
C ARG A 153 -1.79 4.58 -13.83
N TYR A 154 -1.95 4.71 -12.54
CA TYR A 154 -3.25 4.93 -11.88
C TYR A 154 -3.76 6.37 -11.99
N VAL A 155 -2.93 7.33 -12.41
CA VAL A 155 -3.29 8.75 -12.42
C VAL A 155 -4.45 9.04 -13.36
N ASP A 156 -4.47 8.43 -14.54
CA ASP A 156 -5.57 8.58 -15.48
C ASP A 156 -6.89 8.09 -14.89
N GLU A 157 -6.85 7.01 -14.11
CA GLU A 157 -8.02 6.45 -13.44
C GLU A 157 -8.50 7.36 -12.29
N LEU A 158 -7.59 7.91 -11.49
CA LEU A 158 -7.94 8.88 -10.44
C LEU A 158 -8.46 10.19 -11.04
N THR A 159 -7.98 10.60 -12.20
CA THR A 159 -8.49 11.78 -12.90
C THR A 159 -9.96 11.62 -13.30
N LYS A 160 -10.39 10.42 -13.71
CA LYS A 160 -11.82 10.12 -13.94
C LYS A 160 -12.67 10.31 -12.67
N MET A 161 -12.07 10.13 -11.49
CA MET A 161 -12.72 10.34 -10.20
C MET A 161 -12.64 11.79 -9.70
N GLY A 162 -12.04 12.71 -10.47
CA GLY A 162 -11.92 14.12 -10.15
C GLY A 162 -10.62 14.52 -9.47
N ALA A 163 -9.61 13.66 -9.41
CA ALA A 163 -8.28 14.03 -8.91
C ALA A 163 -7.58 15.02 -9.86
N THR A 164 -6.78 15.91 -9.30
CA THR A 164 -5.94 16.86 -10.03
C THR A 164 -4.47 16.50 -9.83
N ILE A 165 -3.93 15.74 -10.76
CA ILE A 165 -2.55 15.21 -10.69
C ILE A 165 -1.85 15.48 -12.02
N GLN A 166 -0.67 16.08 -11.96
CA GLN A 166 0.22 16.28 -13.11
C GLN A 166 1.45 15.40 -12.94
N VAL A 167 1.80 14.64 -13.95
CA VAL A 167 2.99 13.77 -13.95
C VAL A 167 4.01 14.30 -14.93
N ASP A 168 5.23 14.51 -14.43
CA ASP A 168 6.41 14.83 -15.24
C ASP A 168 7.53 13.83 -14.91
N GLY A 169 7.78 12.93 -15.83
CA GLY A 169 8.75 11.85 -15.69
C GLY A 169 8.49 10.98 -14.46
N ARG A 170 9.33 11.11 -13.45
CA ARG A 170 9.27 10.38 -12.18
C ARG A 170 8.66 11.20 -11.03
N THR A 171 7.99 12.29 -11.35
CA THR A 171 7.40 13.17 -10.33
C THR A 171 5.92 13.40 -10.62
N ALA A 172 5.09 13.27 -9.60
CA ALA A 172 3.68 13.66 -9.63
C ALA A 172 3.46 14.86 -8.71
N ILE A 173 2.80 15.88 -9.25
CA ILE A 173 2.32 17.06 -8.51
C ILE A 173 0.83 16.84 -8.30
N ILE A 174 0.40 16.77 -7.05
CA ILE A 174 -0.95 16.45 -6.63
C ILE A 174 -1.57 17.66 -5.96
N SER A 175 -2.57 18.24 -6.60
CA SER A 175 -3.37 19.31 -5.99
C SER A 175 -4.56 18.69 -5.27
N GLY A 176 -4.71 19.01 -3.98
CA GLY A 176 -5.79 18.45 -3.17
C GLY A 176 -7.17 18.90 -3.65
N VAL A 177 -8.12 17.97 -3.67
CA VAL A 177 -9.53 18.21 -4.01
C VAL A 177 -10.43 18.03 -2.78
N GLU A 178 -11.68 18.53 -2.83
CA GLU A 178 -12.62 18.39 -1.72
C GLU A 178 -13.12 16.95 -1.52
N GLY A 179 -13.08 16.13 -2.58
CA GLY A 179 -13.49 14.73 -2.56
C GLY A 179 -13.52 14.15 -3.97
N PHE A 180 -13.59 12.84 -4.03
CA PHE A 180 -13.75 12.13 -5.29
C PHE A 180 -15.22 11.95 -5.66
N THR A 181 -15.48 11.72 -6.94
CA THR A 181 -16.76 11.29 -7.49
C THR A 181 -16.62 9.85 -8.01
N GLY A 182 -17.63 9.05 -7.80
CA GLY A 182 -17.67 7.67 -8.28
C GLY A 182 -17.52 7.59 -9.80
N ALA A 183 -16.75 6.61 -10.27
CA ALA A 183 -16.47 6.38 -11.68
C ALA A 183 -16.20 4.89 -11.97
N ASP A 184 -16.26 4.51 -13.24
CA ASP A 184 -15.76 3.21 -13.68
C ASP A 184 -14.26 3.30 -13.97
N VAL A 185 -13.46 2.57 -13.19
CA VAL A 185 -12.00 2.58 -13.22
C VAL A 185 -11.43 1.17 -13.37
N HIS A 186 -10.20 1.07 -13.88
CA HIS A 186 -9.51 -0.20 -14.12
C HIS A 186 -8.25 -0.29 -13.24
N ALA A 187 -8.04 -1.43 -12.60
CA ALA A 187 -6.82 -1.70 -11.85
C ALA A 187 -5.65 -1.98 -12.83
N PRO A 188 -4.68 -1.07 -12.98
CA PRO A 188 -3.57 -1.29 -13.92
C PRO A 188 -2.50 -2.24 -13.36
N ASP A 189 -2.46 -2.40 -12.06
CA ASP A 189 -1.59 -3.32 -11.31
C ASP A 189 -2.13 -3.56 -9.89
N LEU A 190 -1.43 -4.40 -9.13
CA LEU A 190 -1.74 -4.81 -7.77
C LEU A 190 -1.95 -3.61 -6.82
N ARG A 191 -0.99 -2.69 -6.73
CA ARG A 191 -0.98 -1.60 -5.75
C ARG A 191 -1.87 -0.44 -6.19
N ALA A 192 -1.84 -0.12 -7.45
CA ALA A 192 -2.75 0.85 -8.04
C ALA A 192 -4.22 0.39 -7.92
N GLY A 193 -4.51 -0.89 -8.13
CA GLY A 193 -5.84 -1.44 -7.92
C GLY A 193 -6.34 -1.25 -6.47
N ALA A 194 -5.51 -1.58 -5.48
CA ALA A 194 -5.85 -1.34 -4.08
C ALA A 194 -6.07 0.15 -3.77
N ALA A 195 -5.24 1.03 -4.33
CA ALA A 195 -5.39 2.48 -4.20
C ALA A 195 -6.71 2.98 -4.81
N LEU A 196 -7.12 2.47 -5.98
CA LEU A 196 -8.40 2.82 -6.61
C LEU A 196 -9.60 2.34 -5.78
N VAL A 197 -9.49 1.20 -5.09
CA VAL A 197 -10.50 0.76 -4.12
C VAL A 197 -10.61 1.76 -2.97
N ILE A 198 -9.49 2.22 -2.40
CA ILE A 198 -9.48 3.25 -1.35
C ILE A 198 -10.12 4.55 -1.86
N ALA A 199 -9.77 4.99 -3.09
CA ALA A 199 -10.38 6.16 -3.71
C ALA A 199 -11.90 5.99 -3.85
N GLY A 200 -12.37 4.81 -4.28
CA GLY A 200 -13.79 4.49 -4.38
C GLY A 200 -14.51 4.51 -3.04
N LEU A 201 -13.88 4.04 -1.95
CA LEU A 201 -14.43 4.10 -0.60
C LEU A 201 -14.55 5.54 -0.07
N SER A 202 -13.74 6.47 -0.58
CA SER A 202 -13.79 7.89 -0.20
C SER A 202 -14.61 8.76 -1.17
N ALA A 203 -15.12 8.18 -2.26
CA ALA A 203 -15.83 8.90 -3.31
C ALA A 203 -17.32 9.04 -3.03
N LYS A 204 -17.95 10.13 -3.51
CA LYS A 204 -19.41 10.25 -3.54
C LYS A 204 -19.97 9.47 -4.72
N GLY A 205 -21.00 8.67 -4.49
CA GLY A 205 -21.67 7.86 -5.51
C GLY A 205 -21.08 6.47 -5.65
N PHE A 206 -21.22 5.85 -6.82
CA PHE A 206 -20.74 4.49 -7.05
C PHE A 206 -19.44 4.48 -7.85
N THR A 207 -18.48 3.69 -7.38
CA THR A 207 -17.26 3.39 -8.13
C THR A 207 -17.26 1.92 -8.50
N THR A 208 -16.93 1.62 -9.76
CA THR A 208 -16.67 0.25 -10.20
C THR A 208 -15.17 0.10 -10.48
N VAL A 209 -14.53 -0.86 -9.83
CA VAL A 209 -13.13 -1.19 -10.09
C VAL A 209 -13.08 -2.52 -10.84
N SER A 210 -12.59 -2.53 -12.07
CA SER A 210 -12.40 -3.74 -12.88
C SER A 210 -10.95 -4.23 -12.84
N ASP A 211 -10.69 -5.40 -13.43
CA ASP A 211 -9.37 -6.05 -13.44
C ASP A 211 -8.81 -6.37 -12.06
N ILE A 212 -9.69 -6.58 -11.09
CA ILE A 212 -9.34 -6.83 -9.67
C ILE A 212 -8.52 -8.11 -9.43
N GLY A 213 -8.38 -8.97 -10.43
CA GLY A 213 -7.48 -10.13 -10.39
C GLY A 213 -6.04 -9.75 -10.01
N TYR A 214 -5.59 -8.53 -10.35
CA TYR A 214 -4.30 -8.02 -9.90
C TYR A 214 -4.25 -7.81 -8.40
N ILE A 215 -5.33 -7.35 -7.76
CA ILE A 215 -5.41 -7.07 -6.32
C ILE A 215 -5.21 -8.35 -5.51
N TYR A 216 -5.82 -9.45 -5.93
CA TYR A 216 -5.73 -10.74 -5.23
C TYR A 216 -4.34 -11.38 -5.24
N ARG A 217 -3.39 -10.85 -6.01
CA ARG A 217 -2.00 -11.31 -5.96
C ARG A 217 -1.26 -10.91 -4.68
N GLY A 218 -1.76 -9.96 -3.92
CA GLY A 218 -1.10 -9.48 -2.70
C GLY A 218 -2.06 -9.04 -1.60
N TYR A 219 -3.38 -9.16 -1.79
CA TYR A 219 -4.37 -8.85 -0.77
C TYR A 219 -5.37 -10.00 -0.66
N GLU A 220 -5.25 -10.77 0.41
CA GLU A 220 -6.17 -11.86 0.70
C GLU A 220 -7.50 -11.32 1.22
N GLN A 221 -8.63 -11.72 0.61
CA GLN A 221 -9.99 -11.37 1.04
C GLN A 221 -10.17 -9.84 1.26
N PHE A 222 -9.59 -9.04 0.37
CA PHE A 222 -9.50 -7.60 0.54
C PHE A 222 -10.87 -6.94 0.74
N GLU A 223 -11.85 -7.29 -0.09
CA GLU A 223 -13.23 -6.79 0.00
C GLU A 223 -13.92 -7.22 1.29
N GLN A 224 -13.62 -8.42 1.80
CA GLN A 224 -14.22 -8.92 3.03
C GLN A 224 -13.67 -8.17 4.25
N LYS A 225 -12.35 -7.94 4.29
CA LYS A 225 -11.69 -7.16 5.34
C LYS A 225 -12.21 -5.73 5.36
N LEU A 226 -12.33 -5.07 4.20
CA LEU A 226 -12.90 -3.72 4.10
C LEU A 226 -14.36 -3.67 4.55
N LYS A 227 -15.15 -4.68 4.20
CA LYS A 227 -16.55 -4.81 4.63
C LYS A 227 -16.69 -4.95 6.14
N GLN A 228 -15.82 -5.74 6.78
CA GLN A 228 -15.78 -5.89 8.24
C GLN A 228 -15.43 -4.57 8.95
N LEU A 229 -14.68 -3.68 8.29
CA LEU A 229 -14.37 -2.34 8.77
C LEU A 229 -15.49 -1.31 8.49
N GLY A 230 -16.61 -1.72 7.90
CA GLY A 230 -17.74 -0.84 7.60
C GLY A 230 -17.75 -0.28 6.19
N GLY A 231 -16.81 -0.69 5.32
CA GLY A 231 -16.81 -0.28 3.92
C GLY A 231 -17.99 -0.89 3.15
N GLU A 232 -18.72 -0.08 2.39
CA GLU A 232 -19.76 -0.56 1.48
C GLU A 232 -19.12 -1.03 0.16
N ILE A 233 -18.69 -2.27 0.11
CA ILE A 233 -18.03 -2.89 -1.04
C ILE A 233 -18.70 -4.21 -1.39
N GLN A 234 -18.89 -4.48 -2.68
CA GLN A 234 -19.47 -5.71 -3.18
C GLN A 234 -18.68 -6.25 -4.35
N LEU A 235 -18.36 -7.54 -4.31
CA LEU A 235 -17.88 -8.28 -5.47
C LEU A 235 -19.05 -8.53 -6.43
N VAL A 236 -18.89 -8.11 -7.69
CA VAL A 236 -19.89 -8.30 -8.73
C VAL A 236 -19.28 -9.20 -9.81
N ASN A 237 -19.85 -10.39 -9.97
CA ASN A 237 -19.53 -11.28 -11.08
C ASN A 237 -20.45 -10.95 -12.24
N ASN A 238 -19.91 -10.47 -13.36
CA ASN A 238 -20.65 -10.31 -14.58
C ASN A 238 -20.40 -11.54 -15.46
N GLU A 239 -21.44 -12.12 -16.09
CA GLU A 239 -21.36 -13.29 -16.97
C GLU A 239 -20.44 -13.11 -18.18
N LYS A 240 -19.89 -11.90 -18.38
CA LYS A 240 -18.89 -11.55 -19.39
C LYS A 240 -17.55 -11.17 -18.75
N GLU A 241 -16.91 -12.11 -18.06
CA GLU A 241 -15.47 -12.17 -17.75
C GLU A 241 -14.78 -11.02 -17.00
N VAL A 242 -15.47 -10.07 -16.39
CA VAL A 242 -14.81 -9.00 -15.61
C VAL A 242 -15.34 -8.98 -14.19
N THR A 243 -14.52 -9.45 -13.25
CA THR A 243 -14.80 -9.35 -11.82
C THR A 243 -14.60 -7.90 -11.36
N LYS A 244 -15.62 -7.29 -10.74
CA LYS A 244 -15.64 -5.86 -10.37
C LYS A 244 -16.03 -5.67 -8.91
N PHE A 245 -15.47 -4.65 -8.27
CA PHE A 245 -16.00 -4.11 -7.02
C PHE A 245 -16.97 -2.96 -7.31
N LYS A 246 -18.10 -2.93 -6.59
CA LYS A 246 -19.01 -1.79 -6.57
C LYS A 246 -18.99 -1.20 -5.16
N LEU A 247 -18.58 0.05 -5.05
CA LEU A 247 -18.41 0.75 -3.79
C LEU A 247 -19.41 1.90 -3.70
N LYS A 248 -20.08 2.03 -2.56
CA LYS A 248 -21.00 3.12 -2.27
C LYS A 248 -20.66 3.66 -0.88
N ILE A 249 -20.63 4.98 -0.77
CA ILE A 249 -20.69 5.68 0.53
C ILE A 249 -22.09 6.27 0.65
N GLY A 250 -22.71 6.01 1.79
CA GLY A 250 -24.02 6.56 2.16
C GLY A 250 -23.98 8.06 2.43
#